data_ebb18470a4590dd540cd5eb1761eebe5
#
_entry.id   ebb18470a4590dd540cd5eb1761eebe5
#
_cell.length_a   1.000
_cell.length_b   1.000
_cell.length_c   1.000
_cell.angle_alpha   90.00
_cell.angle_beta   90.00
_cell.angle_gamma   90.00
#
_symmetry.space_group_name_H-M   'P 1'
#
loop_
_entity.id
_entity.type
_entity.pdbx_description
1 polymer ?
#
loop_
_entity_poly.entity_id
_entity_poly.type
_entity_poly.pdbx_seq_one_letter_code
_entity_poly.pdbx_strand_id
1 'polypeptide(L)'
;MSFCFGAFRARNSKPIKQTMDGQDSSDYCIFCDIVRGTTSTTILYSDDKVVAFPDINPSAFRHYLVIPVEHVPTVNSLDRIPEHYELVDRMLKVGKDLLSRDAPNSVEHRFGFHQPPFNSINHLHLHCLALPFIPAWRQVKYTPLGRIGFIDANNMLEKLKPRPAFPL
;
A
#
# COMPACT_ATOMS: atom_id res chain seq x y z
N MET A 1 81.09 8.69 2.54
CA MET A 1 79.75 9.29 2.80
C MET A 1 78.71 8.29 2.38
N SER A 2 78.23 7.48 3.31
CA SER A 2 77.21 6.42 3.07
C SER A 2 75.88 6.84 3.61
N PHE A 3 74.87 6.97 2.73
CA PHE A 3 73.50 7.23 3.14
C PHE A 3 72.73 5.92 3.22
N CYS A 4 72.32 5.55 4.43
CA CYS A 4 71.41 4.46 4.69
C CYS A 4 69.97 4.88 4.43
N PHE A 5 69.30 4.23 3.45
CA PHE A 5 67.88 4.34 3.23
C PHE A 5 67.13 3.37 4.14
N GLY A 6 66.45 3.91 5.15
CA GLY A 6 65.54 3.15 6.00
C GLY A 6 64.21 2.90 5.27
N ALA A 7 63.89 1.62 5.09
CA ALA A 7 62.60 1.21 4.51
C ALA A 7 61.48 1.33 5.55
N PHE A 8 60.53 2.25 5.29
CA PHE A 8 59.27 2.33 6.02
C PHE A 8 58.34 1.22 5.59
N ARG A 9 58.12 0.25 6.49
CA ARG A 9 57.20 -0.86 6.31
C ARG A 9 55.78 -0.38 6.56
N ALA A 10 54.98 -0.16 5.49
CA ALA A 10 53.56 0.16 5.59
C ALA A 10 52.81 -0.99 6.26
N ARG A 11 52.14 -0.70 7.38
CA ARG A 11 51.22 -1.64 8.03
C ARG A 11 49.93 -1.68 7.25
N ASN A 12 49.64 -2.83 6.71
CA ASN A 12 48.40 -3.17 6.02
C ASN A 12 47.26 -3.23 7.06
N SER A 13 46.52 -2.14 7.22
CA SER A 13 45.27 -2.15 7.99
C SER A 13 44.17 -2.74 7.17
N LYS A 14 43.66 -3.92 7.60
CA LYS A 14 42.49 -4.56 7.03
C LYS A 14 41.27 -3.63 7.17
N PRO A 15 40.38 -3.51 6.15
CA PRO A 15 39.16 -2.75 6.30
C PRO A 15 38.26 -3.42 7.35
N ILE A 16 37.83 -2.63 8.35
CA ILE A 16 36.84 -3.02 9.33
C ILE A 16 35.53 -3.22 8.56
N LYS A 17 35.07 -4.48 8.47
CA LYS A 17 33.70 -4.78 8.08
C LYS A 17 32.80 -4.15 9.15
N GLN A 18 32.15 -3.04 8.82
CA GLN A 18 30.99 -2.59 9.56
C GLN A 18 29.92 -3.69 9.42
N THR A 19 29.71 -4.41 10.51
CA THR A 19 28.51 -5.23 10.70
C THR A 19 27.36 -4.24 10.73
N MET A 20 26.58 -4.19 9.65
CA MET A 20 25.25 -3.58 9.71
C MET A 20 24.48 -4.43 10.72
N ASP A 21 24.18 -3.82 11.86
CA ASP A 21 23.28 -4.39 12.84
C ASP A 21 22.01 -4.80 12.13
N GLY A 22 21.58 -6.04 12.39
CA GLY A 22 20.40 -6.66 11.80
C GLY A 22 19.14 -5.88 12.18
N GLN A 23 18.81 -4.89 11.38
CA GLN A 23 17.48 -4.32 11.36
C GLN A 23 16.58 -5.38 10.71
N ASP A 24 15.70 -5.95 11.53
CA ASP A 24 14.71 -6.93 11.11
C ASP A 24 13.96 -6.37 9.89
N SER A 25 14.02 -7.08 8.77
CA SER A 25 13.38 -6.69 7.50
C SER A 25 11.84 -6.63 7.57
N SER A 26 11.26 -6.92 8.76
CA SER A 26 9.83 -6.85 9.04
C SER A 26 9.30 -5.41 9.18
N ASP A 27 10.17 -4.43 9.47
CA ASP A 27 9.75 -3.04 9.75
C ASP A 27 9.75 -2.12 8.52
N TYR A 28 10.23 -2.58 7.35
CA TYR A 28 10.24 -1.76 6.14
C TYR A 28 8.91 -1.82 5.39
N CYS A 29 8.24 -0.67 5.27
CA CYS A 29 7.01 -0.54 4.51
C CYS A 29 7.09 0.64 3.54
N ILE A 30 7.14 0.34 2.24
CA ILE A 30 7.19 1.35 1.17
C ILE A 30 5.99 2.32 1.20
N PHE A 31 4.81 1.86 1.65
CA PHE A 31 3.64 2.73 1.76
C PHE A 31 3.76 3.70 2.93
N CYS A 32 4.37 3.29 4.04
CA CYS A 32 4.75 4.23 5.10
C CYS A 32 5.76 5.27 4.62
N ASP A 33 6.67 4.91 3.71
CA ASP A 33 7.61 5.87 3.11
C ASP A 33 6.90 6.86 2.19
N ILE A 34 5.90 6.40 1.43
CA ILE A 34 5.05 7.29 0.61
C ILE A 34 4.30 8.28 1.50
N VAL A 35 3.69 7.81 2.59
CA VAL A 35 2.99 8.67 3.56
C VAL A 35 3.95 9.72 4.16
N ARG A 36 5.18 9.35 4.49
CA ARG A 36 6.21 10.26 4.99
C ARG A 36 6.78 11.22 3.95
N GLY A 37 6.45 11.04 2.66
CA GLY A 37 6.98 11.86 1.57
C GLY A 37 8.45 11.60 1.27
N THR A 38 9.00 10.44 1.63
CA THR A 38 10.40 10.06 1.39
C THR A 38 10.62 9.37 0.05
N THR A 39 9.57 9.25 -0.77
CA THR A 39 9.60 8.66 -2.12
C THR A 39 9.28 9.70 -3.19
N SER A 40 9.58 9.39 -4.45
CA SER A 40 9.22 10.23 -5.60
C SER A 40 7.79 9.98 -6.12
N THR A 41 6.92 9.36 -5.33
CA THR A 41 5.55 9.02 -5.71
C THR A 41 4.71 10.29 -5.89
N THR A 42 4.02 10.41 -7.02
CA THR A 42 3.06 11.50 -7.25
C THR A 42 1.80 11.28 -6.43
N ILE A 43 1.49 12.19 -5.52
CA ILE A 43 0.29 12.12 -4.69
C ILE A 43 -0.89 12.77 -5.42
N LEU A 44 -2.01 12.05 -5.53
CA LEU A 44 -3.26 12.52 -6.15
C LEU A 44 -4.19 13.15 -5.12
N TYR A 45 -4.14 12.66 -3.89
CA TYR A 45 -4.94 13.12 -2.76
C TYR A 45 -4.23 12.80 -1.45
N SER A 46 -4.35 13.67 -0.44
CA SER A 46 -3.87 13.43 0.91
C SER A 46 -4.71 14.21 1.91
N ASP A 47 -5.09 13.56 3.01
CA ASP A 47 -5.64 14.18 4.22
C ASP A 47 -5.02 13.56 5.48
N ASP A 48 -5.62 13.78 6.66
CA ASP A 48 -5.17 13.25 7.94
C ASP A 48 -5.39 11.74 8.12
N LYS A 49 -6.17 11.10 7.25
CA LYS A 49 -6.54 9.68 7.34
C LYS A 49 -6.00 8.84 6.19
N VAL A 50 -5.97 9.37 4.97
CA VAL A 50 -5.65 8.60 3.78
C VAL A 50 -4.77 9.36 2.79
N VAL A 51 -4.00 8.59 2.01
CA VAL A 51 -3.19 9.08 0.89
C VAL A 51 -3.55 8.28 -0.35
N ALA A 52 -3.66 8.93 -1.52
CA ALA A 52 -3.93 8.27 -2.79
C ALA A 52 -2.89 8.61 -3.85
N PHE A 53 -2.51 7.62 -4.65
CA PHE A 53 -1.50 7.74 -5.71
C PHE A 53 -1.75 6.70 -6.82
N PRO A 54 -1.15 6.88 -8.03
CA PRO A 54 -1.23 5.89 -9.10
C PRO A 54 -0.50 4.60 -8.72
N ASP A 55 -1.08 3.46 -9.07
CA ASP A 55 -0.37 2.18 -8.97
C ASP A 55 0.79 2.16 -9.97
N ILE A 56 1.99 1.76 -9.51
CA ILE A 56 3.20 1.68 -10.35
C ILE A 56 3.08 0.62 -11.46
N ASN A 57 2.21 -0.38 -11.27
CA ASN A 57 1.93 -1.44 -12.24
C ASN A 57 0.44 -1.51 -12.57
N PRO A 58 -0.09 -0.49 -13.28
CA PRO A 58 -1.52 -0.33 -13.48
C PRO A 58 -2.12 -1.53 -14.23
N SER A 59 -3.30 -1.95 -13.80
CA SER A 59 -4.03 -3.11 -14.34
C SER A 59 -5.29 -2.71 -15.10
N ALA A 60 -5.61 -1.41 -15.16
CA ALA A 60 -6.78 -0.87 -15.85
C ALA A 60 -6.45 0.49 -16.48
N PHE A 61 -7.38 1.05 -17.26
CA PHE A 61 -7.25 2.37 -17.88
C PHE A 61 -6.84 3.46 -16.88
N ARG A 62 -7.41 3.44 -15.67
CA ARG A 62 -6.88 4.12 -14.49
C ARG A 62 -6.81 3.11 -13.35
N HIS A 63 -5.71 3.15 -12.62
CA HIS A 63 -5.51 2.29 -11.47
C HIS A 63 -4.83 3.11 -10.37
N TYR A 64 -5.58 3.41 -9.32
CA TYR A 64 -5.11 4.16 -8.17
C TYR A 64 -5.14 3.30 -6.92
N LEU A 65 -4.26 3.60 -5.99
CA LEU A 65 -4.26 3.05 -4.65
C LEU A 65 -4.66 4.13 -3.66
N VAL A 66 -5.52 3.78 -2.71
CA VAL A 66 -5.79 4.60 -1.52
C VAL A 66 -5.34 3.82 -0.31
N ILE A 67 -4.47 4.41 0.49
CA ILE A 67 -3.89 3.79 1.68
C ILE A 67 -4.20 4.63 2.92
N PRO A 68 -4.32 4.04 4.12
CA PRO A 68 -4.36 4.79 5.37
C PRO A 68 -2.99 5.44 5.68
N VAL A 69 -3.03 6.59 6.36
CA VAL A 69 -1.83 7.24 6.92
C VAL A 69 -1.22 6.37 8.02
N GLU A 70 -2.08 5.82 8.89
CA GLU A 70 -1.69 4.86 9.90
C GLU A 70 -1.42 3.49 9.27
N HIS A 71 -0.38 2.80 9.75
CA HIS A 71 -0.02 1.48 9.24
C HIS A 71 -1.03 0.41 9.71
N VAL A 72 -1.95 0.04 8.87
CA VAL A 72 -2.84 -1.11 9.03
C VAL A 72 -2.33 -2.24 8.13
N PRO A 73 -1.91 -3.41 8.65
CA PRO A 73 -1.25 -4.42 7.82
C PRO A 73 -2.11 -4.98 6.68
N THR A 74 -3.32 -5.44 6.98
CA THR A 74 -4.21 -6.08 5.99
C THR A 74 -5.68 -5.91 6.35
N VAL A 75 -6.57 -6.36 5.47
CA VAL A 75 -8.01 -6.43 5.76
C VAL A 75 -8.36 -7.30 6.98
N ASN A 76 -7.48 -8.25 7.33
CA ASN A 76 -7.68 -9.11 8.51
C ASN A 76 -7.37 -8.39 9.83
N SER A 77 -6.72 -7.23 9.76
CA SER A 77 -6.45 -6.38 10.93
C SER A 77 -7.59 -5.40 11.23
N LEU A 78 -8.66 -5.45 10.42
CA LEU A 78 -9.82 -4.59 10.59
C LEU A 78 -10.89 -5.27 11.45
N ASP A 79 -11.31 -4.60 12.53
CA ASP A 79 -12.35 -5.01 13.44
C ASP A 79 -13.68 -4.31 13.14
N ARG A 80 -14.78 -4.83 13.70
CA ARG A 80 -16.14 -4.24 13.56
C ARG A 80 -16.35 -3.11 14.57
N ILE A 81 -15.50 -2.07 14.45
CA ILE A 81 -15.56 -0.85 15.26
C ILE A 81 -15.82 0.35 14.36
N PRO A 82 -16.39 1.45 14.87
CA PRO A 82 -16.68 2.64 14.09
C PRO A 82 -15.48 3.17 13.33
N GLU A 83 -14.32 3.22 13.96
CA GLU A 83 -13.08 3.80 13.43
C GLU A 83 -12.62 3.06 12.17
N HIS A 84 -12.67 1.72 12.15
CA HIS A 84 -12.29 0.93 10.98
C HIS A 84 -13.34 1.00 9.85
N TYR A 85 -14.62 1.07 10.21
CA TYR A 85 -15.67 1.30 9.24
C TYR A 85 -15.51 2.65 8.54
N GLU A 86 -15.31 3.73 9.31
CA GLU A 86 -15.11 5.08 8.80
C GLU A 86 -13.86 5.21 7.94
N LEU A 87 -12.76 4.52 8.33
CA LEU A 87 -11.54 4.47 7.53
C LEU A 87 -11.79 3.87 6.14
N VAL A 88 -12.43 2.70 6.07
CA VAL A 88 -12.72 2.03 4.79
C VAL A 88 -13.71 2.84 3.95
N ASP A 89 -14.72 3.45 4.57
CA ASP A 89 -15.66 4.34 3.90
C ASP A 89 -14.95 5.57 3.31
N ARG A 90 -14.05 6.19 4.08
CA ARG A 90 -13.22 7.30 3.61
C ARG A 90 -12.34 6.90 2.43
N MET A 91 -11.67 5.76 2.50
CA MET A 91 -10.86 5.24 1.39
C MET A 91 -11.70 5.07 0.13
N LEU A 92 -12.89 4.48 0.25
CA LEU A 92 -13.80 4.24 -0.86
C LEU A 92 -14.32 5.56 -1.45
N LYS A 93 -14.68 6.54 -0.62
CA LYS A 93 -15.13 7.86 -1.07
C LYS A 93 -14.05 8.57 -1.87
N VAL A 94 -12.82 8.64 -1.35
CA VAL A 94 -11.69 9.25 -2.06
C VAL A 94 -11.42 8.53 -3.39
N GLY A 95 -11.45 7.20 -3.42
CA GLY A 95 -11.27 6.43 -4.64
C GLY A 95 -12.34 6.71 -5.69
N LYS A 96 -13.61 6.81 -5.27
CA LYS A 96 -14.74 7.17 -6.16
C LYS A 96 -14.60 8.58 -6.72
N ASP A 97 -14.27 9.55 -5.89
CA ASP A 97 -14.11 10.95 -6.30
C ASP A 97 -12.97 11.09 -7.34
N LEU A 98 -11.83 10.42 -7.09
CA LEU A 98 -10.70 10.42 -8.03
C LEU A 98 -11.06 9.79 -9.38
N LEU A 99 -11.68 8.61 -9.40
CA LEU A 99 -12.05 7.97 -10.67
C LEU A 99 -13.17 8.71 -11.40
N SER A 100 -14.11 9.30 -10.68
CA SER A 100 -15.17 10.14 -11.29
C SER A 100 -14.59 11.38 -11.97
N ARG A 101 -13.53 11.96 -11.42
CA ARG A 101 -12.80 13.09 -12.00
C ARG A 101 -11.97 12.67 -13.23
N ASP A 102 -11.19 11.57 -13.09
CA ASP A 102 -10.12 11.23 -14.03
C ASP A 102 -10.52 10.19 -15.09
N ALA A 103 -11.66 9.54 -14.90
CA ALA A 103 -12.23 8.54 -15.81
C ALA A 103 -13.77 8.57 -15.87
N PRO A 104 -14.39 9.76 -16.12
CA PRO A 104 -15.85 9.90 -16.07
C PRO A 104 -16.57 9.04 -17.12
N ASN A 105 -15.90 8.72 -18.24
CA ASN A 105 -16.46 7.94 -19.34
C ASN A 105 -16.12 6.44 -19.25
N SER A 106 -15.52 5.98 -18.16
CA SER A 106 -15.27 4.56 -17.95
C SER A 106 -16.59 3.81 -17.76
N VAL A 107 -16.74 2.68 -18.45
CA VAL A 107 -17.98 1.85 -18.41
C VAL A 107 -18.22 1.23 -17.04
N GLU A 108 -17.18 1.02 -16.25
CA GLU A 108 -17.24 0.42 -14.91
C GLU A 108 -16.08 0.91 -14.04
N HIS A 109 -16.38 1.20 -12.79
CA HIS A 109 -15.38 1.41 -11.75
C HIS A 109 -15.42 0.23 -10.77
N ARG A 110 -14.25 -0.28 -10.38
CA ARG A 110 -14.12 -1.38 -9.43
C ARG A 110 -13.25 -0.99 -8.25
N PHE A 111 -13.73 -1.29 -7.04
CA PHE A 111 -13.07 -0.94 -5.78
C PHE A 111 -12.97 -2.17 -4.90
N GLY A 112 -11.80 -2.42 -4.31
CA GLY A 112 -11.64 -3.53 -3.39
C GLY A 112 -10.21 -3.77 -2.94
N PHE A 113 -10.04 -4.80 -2.13
CA PHE A 113 -8.79 -5.14 -1.48
C PHE A 113 -8.35 -6.55 -1.84
N HIS A 114 -7.04 -6.77 -1.97
CA HIS A 114 -6.52 -8.12 -1.95
C HIS A 114 -6.41 -8.62 -0.52
N GLN A 115 -6.93 -9.84 -0.30
CA GLN A 115 -6.84 -10.54 0.98
C GLN A 115 -5.56 -11.38 1.02
N PRO A 116 -4.92 -11.55 2.19
CA PRO A 116 -3.83 -12.50 2.34
C PRO A 116 -4.23 -13.92 1.88
N PRO A 117 -3.34 -14.67 1.21
CA PRO A 117 -1.93 -14.36 0.94
C PRO A 117 -1.69 -13.60 -0.38
N PHE A 118 -2.71 -13.02 -1.00
CA PHE A 118 -2.60 -12.40 -2.34
C PHE A 118 -2.30 -10.90 -2.31
N ASN A 119 -2.17 -10.30 -1.12
CA ASN A 119 -1.67 -8.93 -0.98
C ASN A 119 -0.16 -8.88 -1.22
N SER A 120 0.31 -7.93 -2.01
CA SER A 120 1.74 -7.76 -2.33
C SER A 120 2.51 -6.98 -1.26
N ILE A 121 1.83 -6.16 -0.48
CA ILE A 121 2.41 -5.28 0.56
C ILE A 121 1.54 -5.38 1.81
N ASN A 122 2.18 -5.57 2.96
CA ASN A 122 1.53 -5.58 4.27
C ASN A 122 1.29 -4.13 4.75
N HIS A 123 0.42 -3.45 4.06
CA HIS A 123 -0.16 -2.16 4.40
C HIS A 123 -1.48 -2.09 3.62
N LEU A 124 -2.57 -1.85 4.31
CA LEU A 124 -3.92 -1.82 3.74
C LEU A 124 -3.97 -0.88 2.54
N HIS A 125 -4.46 -1.36 1.40
CA HIS A 125 -4.58 -0.54 0.21
C HIS A 125 -5.83 -0.93 -0.58
N LEU A 126 -6.64 0.08 -0.84
CA LEU A 126 -7.79 -0.02 -1.70
C LEU A 126 -7.36 0.16 -3.16
N HIS A 127 -7.62 -0.85 -3.99
CA HIS A 127 -7.51 -0.73 -5.44
C HIS A 127 -8.73 -0.01 -6.00
N CYS A 128 -8.49 1.05 -6.77
CA CYS A 128 -9.49 1.84 -7.48
C CYS A 128 -9.21 1.71 -8.98
N LEU A 129 -10.09 1.01 -9.70
CA LEU A 129 -9.89 0.63 -11.09
C LEU A 129 -11.00 1.21 -11.96
N ALA A 130 -10.64 2.00 -12.97
CA ALA A 130 -11.54 2.38 -14.05
C ALA A 130 -11.26 1.50 -15.27
N LEU A 131 -12.24 0.70 -15.67
CA LEU A 131 -12.10 -0.28 -16.74
C LEU A 131 -12.07 0.37 -18.12
N PRO A 132 -11.50 -0.32 -19.15
CA PRO A 132 -11.17 -1.74 -19.22
C PRO A 132 -9.89 -2.14 -18.50
N PHE A 133 -9.76 -3.46 -18.17
CA PHE A 133 -8.48 -4.02 -17.73
C PHE A 133 -7.45 -4.01 -18.86
N ILE A 134 -6.20 -3.66 -18.53
CA ILE A 134 -5.10 -3.57 -19.49
C ILE A 134 -3.85 -4.24 -18.89
N PRO A 135 -3.42 -5.38 -19.46
CA PRO A 135 -4.12 -6.22 -20.45
C PRO A 135 -5.35 -6.93 -19.85
N ALA A 136 -6.28 -7.34 -20.71
CA ALA A 136 -7.59 -7.89 -20.29
C ALA A 136 -7.50 -9.06 -19.30
N TRP A 137 -6.48 -9.94 -19.40
CA TRP A 137 -6.30 -11.08 -18.49
C TRP A 137 -6.06 -10.68 -17.02
N ARG A 138 -5.65 -9.44 -16.74
CA ARG A 138 -5.47 -8.92 -15.36
C ARG A 138 -6.78 -8.89 -14.57
N GLN A 139 -7.92 -8.97 -15.23
CA GLN A 139 -9.24 -9.14 -14.60
C GLN A 139 -9.26 -10.26 -13.54
N VAL A 140 -8.53 -11.35 -13.76
CA VAL A 140 -8.50 -12.50 -12.85
C VAL A 140 -8.08 -12.10 -11.43
N LYS A 141 -7.14 -11.18 -11.30
CA LYS A 141 -6.66 -10.70 -9.99
C LYS A 141 -7.71 -9.92 -9.19
N TYR A 142 -8.64 -9.30 -9.87
CA TYR A 142 -9.65 -8.40 -9.28
C TYR A 142 -11.05 -9.01 -9.33
N THR A 143 -11.14 -10.32 -9.53
CA THR A 143 -12.39 -11.08 -9.47
C THR A 143 -12.59 -11.60 -8.05
N PRO A 144 -13.75 -11.33 -7.41
CA PRO A 144 -14.03 -11.88 -6.10
C PRO A 144 -14.12 -13.40 -6.14
N LEU A 145 -13.29 -14.07 -5.33
CA LEU A 145 -13.24 -15.55 -5.21
C LEU A 145 -13.73 -16.01 -3.82
N GLY A 146 -14.77 -15.38 -3.31
CA GLY A 146 -15.33 -15.70 -2.00
C GLY A 146 -14.46 -15.22 -0.83
N ARG A 147 -13.91 -16.16 -0.02
CA ARG A 147 -13.14 -15.82 1.19
C ARG A 147 -11.65 -15.52 0.93
N ILE A 148 -11.19 -15.69 -0.29
CA ILE A 148 -9.79 -15.49 -0.69
C ILE A 148 -9.73 -14.61 -1.94
N GLY A 149 -8.56 -14.04 -2.19
CA GLY A 149 -8.35 -13.22 -3.38
C GLY A 149 -8.82 -11.78 -3.19
N PHE A 150 -9.66 -11.28 -4.10
CA PHE A 150 -10.14 -9.91 -4.09
C PHE A 150 -11.49 -9.80 -3.37
N ILE A 151 -11.62 -8.84 -2.45
CA ILE A 151 -12.89 -8.51 -1.80
C ILE A 151 -13.34 -7.12 -2.25
N ASP A 152 -14.59 -7.02 -2.72
CA ASP A 152 -15.21 -5.73 -3.06
C ASP A 152 -15.33 -4.83 -1.81
N ALA A 153 -15.12 -3.52 -2.00
CA ALA A 153 -15.08 -2.56 -0.90
C ALA A 153 -16.43 -2.41 -0.19
N ASN A 154 -17.56 -2.51 -0.91
CA ASN A 154 -18.88 -2.46 -0.27
C ASN A 154 -19.12 -3.72 0.57
N ASN A 155 -18.69 -4.89 0.07
CA ASN A 155 -18.75 -6.13 0.86
C ASN A 155 -17.86 -6.05 2.11
N MET A 156 -16.73 -5.35 2.04
CA MET A 156 -15.89 -5.10 3.21
C MET A 156 -16.60 -4.17 4.22
N LEU A 157 -17.22 -3.09 3.76
CA LEU A 157 -18.01 -2.20 4.62
C LEU A 157 -19.16 -2.94 5.31
N GLU A 158 -19.89 -3.81 4.60
CA GLU A 158 -20.95 -4.62 5.22
C GLU A 158 -20.40 -5.53 6.33
N LYS A 159 -19.21 -6.12 6.14
CA LYS A 159 -18.54 -6.93 7.17
C LYS A 159 -18.13 -6.10 8.39
N LEU A 160 -17.74 -4.83 8.19
CA LEU A 160 -17.26 -3.94 9.24
C LEU A 160 -18.40 -3.18 9.96
N LYS A 161 -19.63 -3.24 9.49
CA LYS A 161 -20.74 -2.54 10.16
C LYS A 161 -20.72 -2.79 11.66
N PRO A 162 -20.61 -1.73 12.47
CA PRO A 162 -20.68 -1.85 13.92
C PRO A 162 -21.98 -2.54 14.32
N ARG A 163 -21.93 -3.40 15.34
CA ARG A 163 -23.15 -3.96 15.91
C ARG A 163 -23.90 -2.84 16.62
N PRO A 164 -25.23 -2.75 16.46
CA PRO A 164 -26.00 -1.81 17.27
C PRO A 164 -25.75 -2.12 18.74
N ALA A 165 -25.46 -1.07 19.53
CA ALA A 165 -25.41 -1.22 20.98
C ALA A 165 -26.77 -1.73 21.44
N PHE A 166 -26.80 -2.88 22.10
CA PHE A 166 -28.05 -3.34 22.75
C PHE A 166 -28.45 -2.29 23.77
N PRO A 167 -29.69 -1.76 23.76
CA PRO A 167 -30.16 -0.95 24.85
C PRO A 167 -30.15 -1.83 26.11
N LEU A 168 -29.49 -1.36 27.17
CA LEU A 168 -29.51 -1.95 28.50
C LEU A 168 -30.91 -1.82 29.10
#